data_3f70f8ef896f7ea04f51b98cf5c13a02
#
_entry.id   3f70f8ef896f7ea04f51b98cf5c13a02
#
_cell.length_a   1.000
_cell.length_b   1.000
_cell.length_c   1.000
_cell.angle_alpha   90.00
_cell.angle_beta   90.00
_cell.angle_gamma   90.00
#
_symmetry.space_group_name_H-M   'P 1'
#
loop_
_entity.id
_entity.type
_entity.pdbx_description
1 polymer ?
#
loop_
_entity_poly.entity_id
_entity_poly.type
_entity_poly.pdbx_seq_one_letter_code
_entity_poly.pdbx_strand_id
1 'polypeptide(L)'
;MANVVVVEEAITAAEFIEFRKLMGSPHVDSETARKTIANALYTVCLREDGHLLGFARVVGDGVLYFYISDVIVHPALRGGGYGIRLMNSVVEYLKRSARAGAMVVVVPLAGRESFYERFGFRQCSDGRFGAGMYLPGCTLRP
;
A
#
# COMPACT_ATOMS: atom_id res chain seq x y z
N MET A 1 3.37 -12.50 24.26
CA MET A 1 3.19 -11.35 23.35
C MET A 1 3.79 -11.65 22.01
N ALA A 2 3.07 -11.29 21.00
CA ALA A 2 3.52 -11.46 19.65
C ALA A 2 4.80 -10.67 19.39
N ASN A 3 5.79 -11.31 18.81
CA ASN A 3 7.04 -10.67 18.39
C ASN A 3 6.88 -10.16 16.95
N VAL A 4 6.15 -9.06 16.79
CA VAL A 4 5.90 -8.46 15.49
C VAL A 4 7.05 -7.54 15.11
N VAL A 5 7.66 -7.81 13.97
CA VAL A 5 8.77 -7.00 13.45
C VAL A 5 8.37 -6.34 12.14
N VAL A 6 8.92 -5.15 11.91
CA VAL A 6 8.79 -4.42 10.65
C VAL A 6 10.02 -4.76 9.80
N VAL A 7 9.81 -5.26 8.60
CA VAL A 7 10.89 -5.70 7.70
C VAL A 7 10.69 -5.09 6.32
N GLU A 8 11.74 -4.42 5.82
CA GLU A 8 11.74 -3.87 4.46
C GLU A 8 12.16 -4.98 3.49
N GLU A 9 11.18 -5.69 2.96
CA GLU A 9 11.41 -6.79 2.03
C GLU A 9 10.19 -7.02 1.15
N ALA A 10 10.39 -7.68 0.02
CA ALA A 10 9.29 -8.09 -0.85
C ALA A 10 8.48 -9.22 -0.22
N ILE A 11 7.20 -9.27 -0.55
CA ILE A 11 6.33 -10.38 -0.19
C ILE A 11 6.40 -11.46 -1.29
N THR A 12 5.98 -12.67 -0.98
CA THR A 12 5.90 -13.74 -1.97
C THR A 12 4.61 -13.61 -2.80
N ALA A 13 4.61 -14.23 -3.98
CA ALA A 13 3.40 -14.29 -4.81
C ALA A 13 2.24 -14.94 -4.07
N ALA A 14 2.51 -16.03 -3.33
CA ALA A 14 1.48 -16.72 -2.55
C ALA A 14 0.90 -15.81 -1.47
N GLU A 15 1.74 -15.06 -0.75
CA GLU A 15 1.30 -14.09 0.26
C GLU A 15 0.44 -13.00 -0.36
N PHE A 16 0.86 -12.46 -1.50
CA PHE A 16 0.12 -11.42 -2.20
C PHE A 16 -1.28 -11.90 -2.61
N ILE A 17 -1.36 -13.09 -3.21
CA ILE A 17 -2.63 -13.69 -3.64
C ILE A 17 -3.54 -13.92 -2.44
N GLU A 18 -3.01 -14.46 -1.35
CA GLU A 18 -3.78 -14.72 -0.14
C GLU A 18 -4.35 -13.42 0.46
N PHE A 19 -3.54 -12.37 0.58
CA PHE A 19 -4.01 -11.11 1.12
C PHE A 19 -5.04 -10.42 0.23
N ARG A 20 -4.89 -10.52 -1.10
CA ARG A 20 -5.91 -10.02 -2.00
C ARG A 20 -7.24 -10.75 -1.78
N LYS A 21 -7.19 -12.06 -1.59
CA LYS A 21 -8.38 -12.86 -1.31
C LYS A 21 -9.03 -12.44 0.01
N LEU A 22 -8.23 -12.25 1.06
CA LEU A 22 -8.74 -11.78 2.36
C LEU A 22 -9.43 -10.42 2.26
N MET A 23 -8.98 -9.56 1.37
CA MET A 23 -9.53 -8.22 1.17
C MET A 23 -10.68 -8.18 0.17
N GLY A 24 -11.05 -9.30 -0.43
CA GLY A 24 -12.09 -9.36 -1.45
C GLY A 24 -11.70 -8.72 -2.77
N SER A 25 -10.41 -8.56 -3.03
CA SER A 25 -9.91 -8.02 -4.29
C SER A 25 -10.00 -9.05 -5.41
N PRO A 26 -10.07 -8.62 -6.69
CA PRO A 26 -10.07 -9.56 -7.81
C PRO A 26 -8.86 -10.50 -7.78
N HIS A 27 -9.08 -11.74 -8.16
CA HIS A 27 -8.03 -12.75 -8.22
C HIS A 27 -6.99 -12.39 -9.29
N VAL A 28 -5.73 -12.66 -8.99
CA VAL A 28 -4.62 -12.59 -9.94
C VAL A 28 -3.85 -13.89 -9.88
N ASP A 29 -3.27 -14.29 -11.01
CA ASP A 29 -2.45 -15.51 -11.06
C ASP A 29 -1.03 -15.26 -10.51
N SER A 30 -0.27 -16.32 -10.36
CA SER A 30 1.08 -16.25 -9.79
C SER A 30 2.04 -15.41 -10.65
N GLU A 31 1.91 -15.46 -11.95
CA GLU A 31 2.77 -14.65 -12.84
C GLU A 31 2.49 -13.17 -12.68
N THR A 32 1.22 -12.79 -12.67
CA THR A 32 0.78 -11.41 -12.44
C THR A 32 1.26 -10.94 -11.06
N ALA A 33 1.10 -11.77 -10.03
CA ALA A 33 1.56 -11.44 -8.68
C ALA A 33 3.07 -11.20 -8.66
N ARG A 34 3.86 -12.08 -9.27
CA ARG A 34 5.32 -11.92 -9.31
C ARG A 34 5.74 -10.63 -10.02
N LYS A 35 5.10 -10.30 -11.14
CA LYS A 35 5.41 -9.10 -11.90
C LYS A 35 5.10 -7.82 -11.11
N THR A 36 3.93 -7.75 -10.49
CA THR A 36 3.57 -6.56 -9.73
C THR A 36 4.45 -6.37 -8.50
N ILE A 37 4.80 -7.46 -7.81
CA ILE A 37 5.71 -7.43 -6.66
C ILE A 37 7.10 -6.94 -7.07
N ALA A 38 7.62 -7.43 -8.19
CA ALA A 38 8.95 -7.08 -8.69
C ALA A 38 9.06 -5.61 -9.10
N ASN A 39 7.95 -4.99 -9.48
CA ASN A 39 7.94 -3.61 -9.94
C ASN A 39 7.65 -2.59 -8.82
N ALA A 40 7.52 -3.01 -7.58
CA ALA A 40 7.35 -2.09 -6.47
C ALA A 40 8.63 -1.29 -6.24
N LEU A 41 8.48 0.00 -5.98
CA LEU A 41 9.60 0.86 -5.57
C LEU A 41 10.02 0.55 -4.13
N TYR A 42 9.05 0.20 -3.30
CA TYR A 42 9.26 -0.02 -1.88
C TYR A 42 8.19 -0.97 -1.37
N THR A 43 8.62 -1.90 -0.52
CA THR A 43 7.71 -2.81 0.18
C THR A 43 8.18 -2.93 1.62
N VAL A 44 7.24 -2.87 2.55
CA VAL A 44 7.48 -3.07 3.97
C VAL A 44 6.46 -4.06 4.51
N CYS A 45 6.93 -4.96 5.34
CA CYS A 45 6.13 -6.05 5.90
C CYS A 45 6.07 -5.97 7.42
N LEU A 46 4.97 -6.46 7.96
CA LEU A 46 4.86 -6.84 9.37
C LEU A 46 4.88 -8.36 9.43
N ARG A 47 5.83 -8.90 10.17
CA ARG A 47 5.96 -10.36 10.32
C ARG A 47 6.04 -10.76 11.78
N GLU A 48 5.51 -11.94 12.06
CA GLU A 48 5.63 -12.61 13.33
C GLU A 48 6.07 -14.04 13.05
N ASP A 49 7.26 -14.40 13.54
CA ASP A 49 7.83 -15.74 13.30
C ASP A 49 7.83 -16.12 11.80
N GLY A 50 8.15 -15.15 10.93
CA GLY A 50 8.17 -15.33 9.49
C GLY A 50 6.81 -15.23 8.80
N HIS A 51 5.71 -15.23 9.54
CA HIS A 51 4.37 -15.11 8.97
C HIS A 51 4.03 -13.65 8.66
N LEU A 52 3.48 -13.42 7.48
CA LEU A 52 3.06 -12.09 7.06
C LEU A 52 1.76 -11.71 7.76
N LEU A 53 1.79 -10.59 8.47
CA LEU A 53 0.61 -10.04 9.16
C LEU A 53 0.03 -8.84 8.43
N GLY A 54 0.82 -8.19 7.62
CA GLY A 54 0.42 -7.03 6.83
C GLY A 54 1.58 -6.50 6.02
N PHE A 55 1.28 -5.64 5.07
CA PHE A 55 2.32 -5.04 4.24
C PHE A 55 1.83 -3.73 3.63
N ALA A 56 2.78 -2.93 3.17
CA ALA A 56 2.51 -1.75 2.36
C ALA A 56 3.44 -1.75 1.16
N ARG A 57 2.95 -1.23 0.04
CA ARG A 57 3.72 -1.11 -1.20
C ARG A 57 3.58 0.25 -1.82
N VAL A 58 4.67 0.74 -2.41
CA VAL A 58 4.69 1.99 -3.17
C VAL A 58 5.15 1.67 -4.59
N VAL A 59 4.44 2.20 -5.58
CA VAL A 59 4.81 2.11 -6.99
C VAL A 59 4.92 3.51 -7.58
N GLY A 60 5.54 3.66 -8.74
CA GLY A 60 5.69 4.96 -9.39
C GLY A 60 6.98 5.06 -10.18
N ASP A 61 7.39 6.29 -10.50
CA ASP A 61 8.66 6.49 -11.20
C ASP A 61 9.88 6.62 -10.27
N GLY A 62 9.62 6.71 -8.96
CA GLY A 62 10.70 6.82 -7.98
C GLY A 62 11.31 8.20 -7.84
N VAL A 63 10.78 9.20 -8.51
CA VAL A 63 11.32 10.56 -8.54
C VAL A 63 10.26 11.61 -8.18
N LEU A 64 9.21 11.70 -9.00
CA LEU A 64 8.15 12.70 -8.85
C LEU A 64 6.78 12.10 -8.60
N TYR A 65 6.54 10.85 -8.97
CA TYR A 65 5.22 10.25 -8.86
C TYR A 65 5.30 8.97 -8.05
N PHE A 66 4.52 8.94 -6.97
CA PHE A 66 4.45 7.80 -6.07
C PHE A 66 3.00 7.48 -5.78
N TYR A 67 2.65 6.21 -5.89
CA TYR A 67 1.33 5.73 -5.55
C TYR A 67 1.48 4.66 -4.47
N ILE A 68 0.84 4.90 -3.32
CA ILE A 68 0.76 3.89 -2.26
C ILE A 68 -0.34 2.92 -2.69
N SER A 69 0.06 1.81 -3.27
CA SER A 69 -0.87 0.86 -3.90
C SER A 69 -1.54 -0.07 -2.89
N ASP A 70 -0.86 -0.36 -1.80
CA ASP A 70 -1.37 -1.24 -0.75
C ASP A 70 -0.93 -0.76 0.62
N VAL A 71 -1.86 -0.77 1.57
CA VAL A 71 -1.60 -0.74 3.01
C VAL A 71 -2.62 -1.72 3.60
N ILE A 72 -2.18 -2.93 3.85
CA ILE A 72 -3.07 -4.04 4.24
C ILE A 72 -2.58 -4.65 5.54
N VAL A 73 -3.48 -4.75 6.50
CA VAL A 73 -3.26 -5.46 7.75
C VAL A 73 -4.27 -6.61 7.81
N HIS A 74 -3.81 -7.77 8.22
CA HIS A 74 -4.70 -8.93 8.36
C HIS A 74 -5.95 -8.54 9.15
N PRO A 75 -7.16 -8.90 8.68
CA PRO A 75 -8.40 -8.46 9.32
C PRO A 75 -8.48 -8.76 10.82
N ALA A 76 -7.90 -9.87 11.28
CA ALA A 76 -7.88 -10.25 12.68
C ALA A 76 -7.06 -9.30 13.58
N LEU A 77 -6.22 -8.45 12.99
CA LEU A 77 -5.29 -7.60 13.72
C LEU A 77 -5.65 -6.10 13.63
N ARG A 78 -6.77 -5.78 13.02
CA ARG A 78 -7.20 -4.38 12.88
C ARG A 78 -7.45 -3.76 14.25
N GLY A 79 -7.15 -2.45 14.35
CA GLY A 79 -7.28 -1.70 15.59
C GLY A 79 -6.07 -1.77 16.51
N GLY A 80 -5.03 -2.52 16.13
CA GLY A 80 -3.81 -2.65 16.93
C GLY A 80 -2.68 -1.68 16.59
N GLY A 81 -2.92 -0.71 15.72
CA GLY A 81 -1.90 0.27 15.32
C GLY A 81 -0.90 -0.23 14.30
N TYR A 82 -1.12 -1.40 13.72
CA TYR A 82 -0.18 -1.98 12.74
C TYR A 82 -0.13 -1.20 11.43
N GLY A 83 -1.25 -0.66 10.98
CA GLY A 83 -1.28 0.19 9.80
C GLY A 83 -0.44 1.45 9.97
N ILE A 84 -0.43 2.02 11.16
CA ILE A 84 0.40 3.18 11.49
C ILE A 84 1.88 2.81 11.41
N ARG A 85 2.26 1.63 11.90
CA ARG A 85 3.65 1.15 11.82
C ARG A 85 4.10 1.02 10.37
N LEU A 86 3.25 0.46 9.51
CA LEU A 86 3.53 0.36 8.08
C LEU A 86 3.67 1.74 7.43
N MET A 87 2.74 2.64 7.70
CA MET A 87 2.76 3.97 7.12
C MET A 87 3.94 4.81 7.61
N ASN A 88 4.38 4.64 8.84
CA ASN A 88 5.60 5.31 9.32
C ASN A 88 6.81 4.95 8.46
N SER A 89 6.95 3.67 8.11
CA SER A 89 8.03 3.22 7.23
C SER A 89 7.87 3.77 5.81
N VAL A 90 6.65 3.79 5.28
CA VAL A 90 6.35 4.36 3.96
C VAL A 90 6.72 5.85 3.92
N VAL A 91 6.33 6.61 4.94
CA VAL A 91 6.64 8.04 5.01
C VAL A 91 8.15 8.28 5.05
N GLU A 92 8.89 7.48 5.82
CA GLU A 92 10.36 7.57 5.86
C GLU A 92 10.99 7.27 4.50
N TYR A 93 10.48 6.26 3.79
CA TYR A 93 10.91 5.99 2.42
C TYR A 93 10.66 7.20 1.51
N LEU A 94 9.47 7.78 1.58
CA LEU A 94 9.10 8.92 0.74
C LEU A 94 9.97 10.14 1.04
N LYS A 95 10.29 10.39 2.30
CA LYS A 95 11.17 11.50 2.70
C LYS A 95 12.55 11.42 2.07
N ARG A 96 13.10 10.20 1.94
CA ARG A 96 14.44 10.03 1.36
C ARG A 96 14.44 9.88 -0.16
N SER A 97 13.30 9.64 -0.79
CA SER A 97 13.21 9.30 -2.23
C SER A 97 12.52 10.36 -3.06
N ALA A 98 11.47 10.99 -2.55
CA ALA A 98 10.68 11.96 -3.31
C ALA A 98 11.43 13.28 -3.46
N ARG A 99 11.49 13.78 -4.70
CA ARG A 99 12.06 15.09 -4.99
C ARG A 99 11.07 16.19 -4.71
N ALA A 100 11.56 17.41 -4.57
CA ALA A 100 10.69 18.58 -4.42
C ALA A 100 9.71 18.67 -5.58
N GLY A 101 8.43 18.89 -5.29
CA GLY A 101 7.37 18.91 -6.29
C GLY A 101 6.76 17.55 -6.59
N ALA A 102 7.20 16.50 -5.88
CA ALA A 102 6.64 15.17 -6.06
C ALA A 102 5.15 15.12 -5.69
N MET A 103 4.42 14.26 -6.38
CA MET A 103 3.04 13.95 -6.05
C MET A 103 2.97 12.53 -5.51
N VAL A 104 2.49 12.42 -4.28
CA VAL A 104 2.27 11.14 -3.61
C VAL A 104 0.77 10.95 -3.48
N VAL A 105 0.27 9.84 -4.02
CA VAL A 105 -1.17 9.56 -4.10
C VAL A 105 -1.49 8.28 -3.37
N VAL A 106 -2.64 8.27 -2.71
CA VAL A 106 -3.26 7.06 -2.17
C VAL A 106 -4.75 7.11 -2.51
N VAL A 107 -5.34 5.95 -2.79
CA VAL A 107 -6.78 5.83 -2.98
C VAL A 107 -7.31 5.01 -1.80
N PRO A 108 -7.83 5.68 -0.76
CA PRO A 108 -8.35 4.97 0.41
C PRO A 108 -9.61 4.20 0.06
N LEU A 109 -9.84 3.10 0.76
CA LEU A 109 -11.18 2.51 0.76
C LEU A 109 -12.13 3.50 1.42
N ALA A 110 -13.39 3.49 0.98
CA ALA A 110 -14.42 4.38 1.52
C ALA A 110 -14.45 4.27 3.05
N GLY A 111 -14.43 5.42 3.72
CA GLY A 111 -14.43 5.50 5.17
C GLY A 111 -13.05 5.41 5.82
N ARG A 112 -11.99 5.24 5.03
CA ARG A 112 -10.62 5.16 5.56
C ARG A 112 -9.81 6.42 5.34
N GLU A 113 -10.41 7.48 4.85
CA GLU A 113 -9.72 8.73 4.53
C GLU A 113 -9.01 9.33 5.75
N SER A 114 -9.64 9.30 6.92
CA SER A 114 -9.07 9.86 8.14
C SER A 114 -7.78 9.17 8.56
N PHE A 115 -7.64 7.89 8.24
CA PHE A 115 -6.40 7.17 8.53
C PHE A 115 -5.20 7.83 7.82
N TYR A 116 -5.38 8.21 6.57
CA TYR A 116 -4.31 8.84 5.78
C TYR A 116 -4.13 10.31 6.12
N GLU A 117 -5.19 11.00 6.49
CA GLU A 117 -5.13 12.41 6.88
C GLU A 117 -4.17 12.64 8.06
N ARG A 118 -4.03 11.69 8.98
CA ARG A 118 -3.07 11.79 10.08
C ARG A 118 -1.62 11.86 9.62
N PHE A 119 -1.32 11.43 8.40
CA PHE A 119 0.02 11.50 7.81
C PHE A 119 0.20 12.70 6.89
N GLY A 120 -0.77 13.62 6.87
CA GLY A 120 -0.71 14.83 6.06
C GLY A 120 -1.36 14.74 4.70
N PHE A 121 -1.98 13.60 4.37
CA PHE A 121 -2.73 13.47 3.13
C PHE A 121 -4.00 14.31 3.18
N ARG A 122 -4.33 14.94 2.06
CA ARG A 122 -5.55 15.71 1.88
C ARG A 122 -6.31 15.18 0.69
N GLN A 123 -7.63 15.34 0.69
CA GLN A 123 -8.44 14.95 -0.47
C GLN A 123 -8.04 15.82 -1.65
N CYS A 124 -7.97 15.22 -2.85
CA CYS A 124 -7.51 15.92 -4.05
C CYS A 124 -8.33 17.17 -4.34
N SER A 125 -9.63 17.14 -4.08
CA SER A 125 -10.54 18.25 -4.33
C SER A 125 -10.44 19.41 -3.33
N ASP A 126 -9.60 19.29 -2.29
CA ASP A 126 -9.44 20.36 -1.28
C ASP A 126 -8.52 21.50 -1.73
N GLY A 127 -7.97 21.41 -2.94
CA GLY A 127 -7.02 22.40 -3.43
C GLY A 127 -7.17 22.60 -4.93
N ARG A 128 -6.02 22.61 -5.65
CA ARG A 128 -6.02 22.87 -7.09
C ARG A 128 -6.53 21.71 -7.93
N PHE A 129 -6.71 20.52 -7.35
CA PHE A 129 -7.13 19.33 -8.07
C PHE A 129 -8.63 19.07 -7.90
N GLY A 130 -9.25 18.42 -8.87
CA GLY A 130 -10.56 17.82 -8.70
C GLY A 130 -10.48 16.52 -7.90
N ALA A 131 -11.61 15.82 -7.76
CA ALA A 131 -11.61 14.49 -7.16
C ALA A 131 -10.73 13.54 -7.96
N GLY A 132 -9.99 12.70 -7.28
CA GLY A 132 -9.21 11.64 -7.92
C GLY A 132 -10.14 10.69 -8.67
N MET A 133 -9.66 10.14 -9.79
CA MET A 133 -10.44 9.24 -10.63
C MET A 133 -9.67 7.97 -10.92
N TYR A 134 -10.38 6.87 -11.16
CA TYR A 134 -9.76 5.62 -11.56
C TYR A 134 -10.56 4.98 -12.70
N LEU A 135 -9.87 4.18 -13.49
CA LEU A 135 -10.49 3.38 -14.55
C LEU A 135 -10.48 1.92 -14.10
N PRO A 136 -11.65 1.30 -13.90
CA PRO A 136 -11.70 -0.10 -13.51
C PRO A 136 -11.02 -1.00 -14.55
N GLY A 137 -10.17 -1.92 -14.10
CA GLY A 137 -9.40 -2.79 -15.00
C GLY A 137 -10.28 -3.67 -15.90
N CYS A 138 -11.45 -4.07 -15.40
CA CYS A 138 -12.42 -4.83 -16.21
C CYS A 138 -12.96 -4.06 -17.42
N THR A 139 -12.88 -2.73 -17.40
CA THR A 139 -13.23 -1.88 -18.55
C THR A 139 -12.26 -2.09 -19.70
N LEU A 140 -11.00 -2.38 -19.38
CA LEU A 140 -9.94 -2.56 -20.38
C LEU A 140 -9.87 -3.99 -20.90
N ARG A 141 -10.15 -4.97 -20.03
CA ARG A 141 -10.13 -6.38 -20.36
C ARG A 141 -11.31 -7.07 -19.66
N PRO A 142 -12.48 -7.00 -20.29
CA PRO A 142 -13.68 -7.62 -19.73
C PRO A 142 -13.59 -9.15 -19.67
#